data_d0e06822862c687ae76c9fe6b3d0fa35
#
_entry.id   d0e06822862c687ae76c9fe6b3d0fa35
#
_cell.length_a   1.000
_cell.length_b   1.000
_cell.length_c   1.000
_cell.angle_alpha   90.00
_cell.angle_beta   90.00
_cell.angle_gamma   90.00
#
_symmetry.space_group_name_H-M   'P 1'
#
loop_
_entity.id
_entity.type
_entity.pdbx_description
1 polymer ?
#
loop_
_entity_poly.entity_id
_entity_poly.type
_entity_poly.pdbx_seq_one_letter_code
_entity_poly.pdbx_strand_id
1 'polypeptide(L)'
;MIRLAIAFAVLPGLVLAGLFDGVYKQTANAECFLVGVDGGSLQIKDDIFYGVGMECRMASPVQVVDMEATLYNMQCAGEDAAWSERAMVMNDKESGGLIMIWNGYAFRYDRCADDAN
;
A
#
# COMPACT_ATOMS: atom_id res chain seq x y z
N MET A 1 11.05 44.44 7.30
CA MET A 1 10.90 43.81 7.15
C MET A 1 10.76 42.81 6.95
N ILE A 2 10.61 42.44 6.90
CA ILE A 2 10.48 41.44 6.76
C ILE A 2 10.13 40.42 6.49
N ARG A 3 10.00 40.20 6.31
CA ARG A 3 9.63 39.23 6.10
C ARG A 3 9.69 38.21 5.81
N LEU A 4 9.61 37.95 5.76
CA LEU A 4 9.66 36.92 5.54
C LEU A 4 9.30 35.98 5.33
N ALA A 5 9.15 35.75 5.21
CA ALA A 5 8.85 34.78 5.05
C ALA A 5 8.67 33.94 4.77
N ILE A 6 8.51 33.70 4.55
CA ILE A 6 8.38 32.81 4.33
C ILE A 6 8.14 31.91 4.01
N ALA A 7 7.98 31.76 3.85
CA ALA A 7 7.76 30.86 3.55
C ALA A 7 7.79 29.95 3.39
N PHE A 8 7.72 29.73 3.35
CA PHE A 8 7.89 28.72 3.09
C PHE A 8 7.55 27.83 3.10
N ALA A 9 7.37 27.72 3.27
CA ALA A 9 7.14 26.89 3.44
C ALA A 9 6.65 25.97 2.98
N VAL A 10 6.44 25.87 2.62
CA VAL A 10 6.04 25.17 2.15
C VAL A 10 6.28 24.23 1.53
N LEU A 11 6.52 23.69 1.49
CA LEU A 11 6.86 22.65 1.04
C LEU A 11 5.84 21.85 0.63
N PRO A 12 4.93 22.27 0.17
CA PRO A 12 3.83 21.55 -0.22
C PRO A 12 4.19 20.52 -1.16
N GLY A 13 5.04 20.64 -1.90
CA GLY A 13 5.27 19.67 -2.87
C GLY A 13 5.85 18.41 -2.42
N LEU A 14 6.11 18.30 -1.14
CA LEU A 14 6.72 17.15 -0.72
C LEU A 14 5.81 16.04 -0.51
N VAL A 15 5.34 15.42 -1.52
CA VAL A 15 4.57 14.23 -1.41
C VAL A 15 5.54 13.09 -1.47
N LEU A 16 5.81 12.47 -0.38
CA LEU A 16 6.70 11.33 -0.36
C LEU A 16 5.92 10.09 -0.68
N ALA A 17 6.53 9.21 -1.44
CA ALA A 17 5.96 7.89 -1.66
C ALA A 17 5.86 7.18 -0.32
N GLY A 18 4.82 6.43 -0.11
CA GLY A 18 4.68 5.66 1.10
C GLY A 18 5.64 4.50 1.14
N LEU A 19 5.84 3.97 2.34
CA LEU A 19 6.78 2.89 2.54
C LEU A 19 6.45 1.67 1.72
N PHE A 20 5.19 1.48 1.42
CA PHE A 20 4.74 0.27 0.76
C PHE A 20 4.26 0.50 -0.67
N ASP A 21 4.44 1.71 -1.19
CA ASP A 21 3.98 2.02 -2.53
C ASP A 21 4.65 1.11 -3.56
N GLY A 22 3.88 0.61 -4.49
CA GLY A 22 4.39 -0.26 -5.52
C GLY A 22 3.32 -1.14 -6.11
N VAL A 23 3.70 -1.90 -7.11
CA VAL A 23 2.87 -2.89 -7.75
C VAL A 23 3.42 -4.26 -7.39
N TYR A 24 2.54 -5.15 -6.98
CA TYR A 24 2.94 -6.46 -6.46
C TYR A 24 2.17 -7.55 -7.16
N LYS A 25 2.83 -8.65 -7.44
CA LYS A 25 2.21 -9.78 -8.13
C LYS A 25 1.34 -10.56 -7.16
N GLN A 26 0.12 -10.82 -7.60
CA GLN A 26 -0.79 -11.64 -6.86
C GLN A 26 -0.32 -13.09 -6.81
N THR A 27 0.21 -13.58 -7.92
CA THR A 27 0.79 -14.90 -8.06
C THR A 27 2.03 -14.79 -8.91
N ALA A 28 2.79 -15.88 -9.02
CA ALA A 28 4.03 -15.87 -9.77
C ALA A 28 3.84 -15.47 -11.24
N ASN A 29 2.68 -15.79 -11.80
CA ASN A 29 2.40 -15.52 -13.21
C ASN A 29 1.54 -14.28 -13.43
N ALA A 30 1.39 -13.44 -12.43
CA ALA A 30 0.52 -12.28 -12.55
C ALA A 30 1.04 -11.26 -13.54
N GLU A 31 0.09 -10.59 -14.18
CA GLU A 31 0.39 -9.51 -15.13
C GLU A 31 0.54 -8.20 -14.36
N CYS A 32 1.72 -7.64 -14.41
CA CYS A 32 1.99 -6.42 -13.64
C CYS A 32 1.26 -5.20 -14.17
N PHE A 33 0.86 -5.22 -15.43
CA PHE A 33 0.15 -4.08 -16.01
C PHE A 33 -1.32 -4.04 -15.69
N LEU A 34 -1.86 -5.14 -15.18
CA LEU A 34 -3.28 -5.22 -14.85
C LEU A 34 -3.42 -5.21 -13.36
N VAL A 35 -3.96 -4.12 -12.82
CA VAL A 35 -4.09 -3.96 -11.38
C VAL A 35 -5.55 -4.13 -10.98
N GLY A 36 -5.78 -4.90 -9.92
CA GLY A 36 -7.11 -4.99 -9.33
C GLY A 36 -8.02 -6.00 -9.96
N VAL A 37 -7.50 -6.82 -10.86
CA VAL A 37 -8.32 -7.84 -11.52
C VAL A 37 -7.70 -9.21 -11.32
N ASP A 38 -8.50 -10.23 -11.53
CA ASP A 38 -8.07 -11.61 -11.41
C ASP A 38 -6.96 -11.90 -12.42
N GLY A 39 -5.92 -12.55 -11.98
CA GLY A 39 -4.75 -12.80 -12.81
C GLY A 39 -3.81 -11.63 -12.93
N GLY A 40 -4.14 -10.52 -12.35
CA GLY A 40 -3.32 -9.33 -12.38
C GLY A 40 -2.56 -9.11 -11.09
N SER A 41 -2.29 -7.87 -10.79
CA SER A 41 -1.45 -7.48 -9.68
C SER A 41 -2.21 -6.58 -8.71
N LEU A 42 -1.58 -6.33 -7.59
CA LEU A 42 -2.08 -5.45 -6.55
C LEU A 42 -1.24 -4.19 -6.57
N GLN A 43 -1.77 -3.12 -6.04
CA GLN A 43 -1.00 -1.87 -5.99
C GLN A 43 -1.29 -1.16 -4.68
N ILE A 44 -0.26 -0.57 -4.11
CA ILE A 44 -0.42 0.39 -3.03
C ILE A 44 0.07 1.72 -3.55
N LYS A 45 -0.77 2.74 -3.44
CA LYS A 45 -0.44 4.07 -3.90
C LYS A 45 -1.33 5.07 -3.20
N ASP A 46 -0.71 6.13 -2.68
CA ASP A 46 -1.45 7.22 -2.02
C ASP A 46 -2.36 6.72 -0.91
N ASP A 47 -1.84 5.79 -0.10
CA ASP A 47 -2.57 5.21 1.03
C ASP A 47 -3.81 4.42 0.64
N ILE A 48 -3.82 3.91 -0.59
CA ILE A 48 -4.88 3.05 -1.05
C ILE A 48 -4.28 1.72 -1.50
N PHE A 49 -4.89 0.65 -1.06
CA PHE A 49 -4.55 -0.70 -1.48
C PHE A 49 -5.58 -1.13 -2.52
N TYR A 50 -5.10 -1.40 -3.72
CA TYR A 50 -5.95 -1.89 -4.81
C TYR A 50 -5.77 -3.39 -4.91
N GLY A 51 -6.74 -4.13 -4.39
CA GLY A 51 -6.75 -5.58 -4.46
C GLY A 51 -7.66 -6.06 -5.55
N VAL A 52 -7.80 -7.38 -5.67
CA VAL A 52 -8.67 -7.95 -6.69
C VAL A 52 -10.12 -7.66 -6.33
N GLY A 53 -10.76 -6.85 -7.16
CA GLY A 53 -12.16 -6.52 -6.95
C GLY A 53 -12.43 -5.65 -5.74
N MET A 54 -11.41 -5.01 -5.17
CA MET A 54 -11.63 -4.17 -4.00
C MET A 54 -10.60 -3.06 -3.90
N GLU A 55 -10.98 -2.00 -3.23
CA GLU A 55 -10.07 -0.92 -2.86
C GLU A 55 -10.19 -0.72 -1.37
N CYS A 56 -9.06 -0.54 -0.71
CA CYS A 56 -9.03 -0.29 0.73
C CYS A 56 -8.24 0.96 1.01
N ARG A 57 -8.85 1.91 1.71
CA ARG A 57 -8.11 3.04 2.19
C ARG A 57 -7.36 2.61 3.44
N MET A 58 -6.06 2.83 3.44
CA MET A 58 -5.18 2.42 4.52
C MET A 58 -5.16 3.53 5.56
N ALA A 59 -6.02 3.42 6.55
CA ALA A 59 -6.27 4.49 7.50
C ALA A 59 -5.63 4.19 8.85
N SER A 60 -5.42 5.23 9.62
CA SER A 60 -5.01 5.16 11.01
C SER A 60 -3.74 4.31 11.22
N PRO A 61 -2.65 4.64 10.53
CA PRO A 61 -1.44 3.83 10.64
C PRO A 61 -0.87 3.85 12.04
N VAL A 62 -0.45 2.68 12.52
CA VAL A 62 0.22 2.53 13.80
C VAL A 62 1.48 1.71 13.58
N GLN A 63 2.62 2.33 13.87
CA GLN A 63 3.89 1.63 13.72
C GLN A 63 4.01 0.55 14.79
N VAL A 64 4.36 -0.64 14.38
CA VAL A 64 4.56 -1.73 15.33
C VAL A 64 5.91 -1.55 16.00
N VAL A 65 5.93 -1.66 17.32
CA VAL A 65 7.15 -1.43 18.09
C VAL A 65 8.20 -2.46 17.72
N ASP A 66 9.40 -1.97 17.44
CA ASP A 66 10.57 -2.80 17.13
C ASP A 66 10.41 -3.70 15.90
N MET A 67 9.50 -3.33 14.99
CA MET A 67 9.34 -4.01 13.72
C MET A 67 9.16 -2.98 12.63
N GLU A 68 9.59 -3.31 11.41
CA GLU A 68 9.32 -2.45 10.27
C GLU A 68 7.99 -2.86 9.67
N ALA A 69 6.95 -2.66 10.43
CA ALA A 69 5.61 -3.06 10.07
C ALA A 69 4.63 -1.99 10.54
N THR A 70 3.54 -1.83 9.84
CA THR A 70 2.52 -0.85 10.17
C THR A 70 1.16 -1.52 10.19
N LEU A 71 0.40 -1.25 11.24
CA LEU A 71 -0.99 -1.68 11.33
C LEU A 71 -1.87 -0.59 10.75
N TYR A 72 -2.84 -1.00 9.95
CA TYR A 72 -3.80 -0.08 9.37
C TYR A 72 -5.23 -0.53 9.69
N ASN A 73 -6.10 0.44 9.71
CA ASN A 73 -7.53 0.16 9.64
C ASN A 73 -7.88 0.25 8.16
N MET A 74 -8.17 -0.87 7.54
CA MET A 74 -8.44 -0.93 6.12
C MET A 74 -9.92 -0.66 5.90
N GLN A 75 -10.22 0.45 5.24
CA GLN A 75 -11.60 0.81 4.92
C GLN A 75 -11.84 0.42 3.47
N CYS A 76 -12.52 -0.68 3.28
CA CYS A 76 -12.59 -1.35 2.00
C CYS A 76 -13.95 -1.23 1.34
N ALA A 77 -13.95 -1.26 0.03
CA ALA A 77 -15.17 -1.31 -0.77
C ALA A 77 -14.96 -2.27 -1.92
N GLY A 78 -15.93 -3.09 -2.17
CA GLY A 78 -15.97 -3.98 -3.30
C GLY A 78 -17.20 -3.69 -4.13
N GLU A 79 -17.59 -4.67 -4.95
CA GLU A 79 -18.69 -4.47 -5.87
C GLU A 79 -20.01 -4.20 -5.16
N ASP A 80 -20.32 -4.97 -4.16
CA ASP A 80 -21.60 -4.87 -3.48
C ASP A 80 -21.50 -4.59 -2.00
N ALA A 81 -20.33 -4.28 -1.49
CA ALA A 81 -20.16 -4.21 -0.05
C ALA A 81 -19.07 -3.23 0.34
N ALA A 82 -19.19 -2.70 1.52
CA ALA A 82 -18.14 -1.92 2.16
C ALA A 82 -17.91 -2.51 3.53
N TRP A 83 -16.66 -2.55 3.97
CA TRP A 83 -16.32 -3.14 5.27
C TRP A 83 -15.02 -2.56 5.78
N SER A 84 -14.71 -2.83 7.03
CA SER A 84 -13.43 -2.46 7.60
C SER A 84 -12.79 -3.67 8.25
N GLU A 85 -11.48 -3.74 8.17
CA GLU A 85 -10.74 -4.75 8.91
C GLU A 85 -9.32 -4.28 9.13
N ARG A 86 -8.62 -4.93 10.03
CA ARG A 86 -7.26 -4.58 10.37
C ARG A 86 -6.30 -5.38 9.51
N ALA A 87 -5.21 -4.74 9.13
CA ALA A 87 -4.15 -5.45 8.43
C ALA A 87 -2.80 -4.91 8.88
N MET A 88 -1.83 -5.79 8.98
CA MET A 88 -0.46 -5.40 9.22
C MET A 88 0.30 -5.56 7.92
N VAL A 89 1.08 -4.54 7.55
CA VAL A 89 1.77 -4.51 6.27
C VAL A 89 3.25 -4.31 6.53
N MET A 90 4.07 -5.07 5.84
CA MET A 90 5.51 -4.92 5.92
C MET A 90 6.15 -5.33 4.60
N ASN A 91 7.37 -4.86 4.39
CA ASN A 91 8.13 -5.30 3.24
C ASN A 91 8.78 -6.65 3.55
N ASP A 92 8.84 -7.50 2.54
CA ASP A 92 9.54 -8.76 2.66
C ASP A 92 11.02 -8.47 2.49
N LYS A 93 11.80 -8.71 3.51
CA LYS A 93 13.22 -8.38 3.48
C LYS A 93 14.01 -9.24 2.52
N GLU A 94 13.51 -10.40 2.21
CA GLU A 94 14.24 -11.30 1.31
C GLU A 94 14.01 -10.95 -0.15
N SER A 95 12.78 -10.61 -0.50
CA SER A 95 12.44 -10.41 -1.91
C SER A 95 12.23 -8.95 -2.28
N GLY A 96 12.05 -8.08 -1.30
CA GLY A 96 11.63 -6.72 -1.57
C GLY A 96 10.15 -6.59 -1.85
N GLY A 97 9.41 -7.68 -1.72
CA GLY A 97 7.98 -7.67 -1.94
C GLY A 97 7.21 -7.21 -0.72
N LEU A 98 6.01 -7.70 -0.59
CA LEU A 98 5.08 -7.26 0.43
C LEU A 98 4.58 -8.45 1.23
N ILE A 99 4.44 -8.24 2.53
CA ILE A 99 3.77 -9.20 3.40
C ILE A 99 2.58 -8.48 4.00
N MET A 100 1.41 -9.07 3.88
CA MET A 100 0.19 -8.52 4.47
C MET A 100 -0.45 -9.58 5.34
N ILE A 101 -0.78 -9.19 6.56
CA ILE A 101 -1.42 -10.09 7.51
C ILE A 101 -2.77 -9.47 7.86
N TRP A 102 -3.81 -10.16 7.46
CA TRP A 102 -5.19 -9.79 7.76
C TRP A 102 -5.69 -10.67 8.91
N ASN A 103 -6.85 -10.37 9.41
CA ASN A 103 -7.43 -11.22 10.45
C ASN A 103 -7.77 -12.58 9.85
N GLY A 104 -6.93 -13.56 10.13
CA GLY A 104 -7.13 -14.93 9.65
C GLY A 104 -6.35 -15.32 8.40
N TYR A 105 -5.67 -14.37 7.75
CA TYR A 105 -4.97 -14.64 6.50
C TYR A 105 -3.62 -13.95 6.46
N ALA A 106 -2.66 -14.58 5.82
CA ALA A 106 -1.36 -13.98 5.59
C ALA A 106 -0.94 -14.21 4.16
N PHE A 107 -0.43 -13.19 3.53
CA PHE A 107 -0.04 -13.23 2.12
C PHE A 107 1.34 -12.67 1.93
N ARG A 108 2.03 -13.19 0.92
CA ARG A 108 3.32 -12.73 0.50
C ARG A 108 3.23 -12.46 -0.99
N TYR A 109 3.64 -11.27 -1.41
CA TYR A 109 3.54 -10.89 -2.81
C TYR A 109 4.89 -10.40 -3.30
N ASP A 110 5.33 -10.89 -4.45
CA ASP A 110 6.55 -10.40 -5.06
C ASP A 110 6.30 -9.04 -5.70
N ARG A 111 7.30 -8.20 -5.67
CA ARG A 111 7.20 -6.88 -6.29
C ARG A 111 7.37 -7.00 -7.80
N CYS A 112 6.58 -6.27 -8.54
CA CYS A 112 6.78 -6.13 -9.97
C CYS A 112 8.05 -5.30 -10.22
N ALA A 113 8.62 -5.46 -11.40
CA ALA A 113 9.78 -4.65 -11.76
C ALA A 113 9.40 -3.18 -11.83
N ASP A 114 10.36 -2.30 -11.60
CA ASP A 114 10.09 -0.87 -11.55
C ASP A 114 9.46 -0.34 -12.82
N ASP A 115 9.85 -0.85 -13.95
CA ASP A 115 9.32 -0.36 -15.21
C ASP A 115 7.90 -0.83 -15.48
N ALA A 116 7.35 -1.66 -14.63
CA ALA A 116 5.97 -2.08 -14.76
C ALA A 116 5.02 -1.06 -14.13
N ASN A 117 5.55 -0.10 -13.43
CA ASN A 117 4.71 0.94 -12.82
C ASN A 117 4.41 2.08 -13.82
#